data_5e73dfbc15445d1532063b920d64e480
#
_entry.id   5e73dfbc15445d1532063b920d64e480
#
_cell.length_a   1.000
_cell.length_b   1.000
_cell.length_c   1.000
_cell.angle_alpha   90.00
_cell.angle_beta   90.00
_cell.angle_gamma   90.00
#
_symmetry.space_group_name_H-M   'P 1'
#
loop_
_entity.id
_entity.type
_entity.pdbx_description
1 polymer ?
#
loop_
_entity_poly.entity_id
_entity_poly.type
_entity_poly.pdbx_seq_one_letter_code
_entity_poly.pdbx_strand_id
1 'polypeptide(L)'
;METLKEQNISWVATGTDRINLKKATEILYTAFGIKRIGLLGGGHINGGFLEARLIDEVSLLLAPGIDGREGATSLFDGVSNTNRIPTPLHLQHIEKLQNDVVWLRYKCL
;
A
#
# COMPACT_ATOMS: atom_id res chain seq x y z
N MET A 1 -8.40 20.39 6.22
CA MET A 1 -8.74 19.85 7.55
C MET A 1 -10.13 20.27 8.01
N GLU A 2 -10.52 21.51 7.81
CA GLU A 2 -11.87 21.95 8.15
C GLU A 2 -12.96 21.13 7.48
N THR A 3 -12.78 20.80 6.19
CA THR A 3 -13.74 19.96 5.44
C THR A 3 -13.89 18.57 6.08
N LEU A 4 -12.79 17.97 6.55
CA LEU A 4 -12.83 16.67 7.20
C LEU A 4 -13.56 16.72 8.53
N LYS A 5 -13.40 17.80 9.31
CA LYS A 5 -14.13 18.00 10.55
C LYS A 5 -15.63 18.17 10.30
N GLU A 6 -15.98 18.95 9.29
CA GLU A 6 -17.38 19.18 8.91
C GLU A 6 -18.08 17.89 8.48
N GLN A 7 -17.34 16.94 7.90
CA GLN A 7 -17.85 15.65 7.45
C GLN A 7 -17.76 14.56 8.52
N ASN A 8 -17.33 14.89 9.75
CA ASN A 8 -17.11 13.92 10.84
C ASN A 8 -16.11 12.81 10.48
N ILE A 9 -15.11 13.14 9.66
CA ILE A 9 -14.05 12.20 9.28
C ILE A 9 -12.88 12.37 10.25
N SER A 10 -12.46 11.25 10.86
CA SER A 10 -11.25 11.22 11.70
C SER A 10 -10.02 11.45 10.84
N TRP A 11 -9.03 12.15 11.37
CA TRP A 11 -7.82 12.48 10.64
C TRP A 11 -6.58 12.44 11.52
N VAL A 12 -5.43 12.25 10.87
CA VAL A 12 -4.11 12.26 11.48
C VAL A 12 -3.21 13.14 10.61
N ALA A 13 -2.43 14.01 11.24
CA ALA A 13 -1.46 14.86 10.55
C ALA A 13 -0.06 14.56 11.09
N THR A 14 0.89 14.28 10.21
CA THR A 14 2.27 13.99 10.55
C THR A 14 3.22 14.61 9.53
N GLY A 15 4.40 15.04 9.99
CA GLY A 15 5.40 15.66 9.15
C GLY A 15 5.07 17.12 8.80
N THR A 16 6.02 17.81 8.20
CA THR A 16 5.89 19.21 7.78
C THR A 16 5.72 19.33 6.27
N ASP A 17 6.60 18.68 5.49
CA ASP A 17 6.57 18.72 4.02
C ASP A 17 6.04 17.43 3.42
N ARG A 18 6.26 16.31 4.09
CA ARG A 18 5.83 14.98 3.66
C ARG A 18 5.18 14.26 4.84
N ILE A 19 4.25 13.37 4.53
CA ILE A 19 3.64 12.52 5.56
C ILE A 19 4.69 11.57 6.11
N ASN A 20 4.87 11.57 7.43
CA ASN A 20 5.68 10.57 8.11
C ASN A 20 4.82 9.33 8.33
N LEU A 21 4.93 8.35 7.44
CA LEU A 21 4.08 7.15 7.44
C LEU A 21 4.28 6.30 8.70
N LYS A 22 5.51 6.15 9.14
CA LYS A 22 5.82 5.39 10.36
C LYS A 22 5.12 6.01 11.57
N LYS A 23 5.22 7.32 11.73
CA LYS A 23 4.56 8.02 12.82
C LYS A 23 3.05 7.97 12.70
N ALA A 24 2.52 8.07 11.48
CA ALA A 24 1.09 7.97 11.24
C ALA A 24 0.55 6.61 11.67
N THR A 25 1.22 5.52 11.32
CA THR A 25 0.81 4.16 11.74
C THR A 25 0.92 3.97 13.24
N GLU A 26 1.94 4.52 13.88
CA GLU A 26 2.08 4.50 15.34
C GLU A 26 0.92 5.23 16.03
N ILE A 27 0.52 6.39 15.51
CA ILE A 27 -0.61 7.16 16.06
C ILE A 27 -1.92 6.40 15.86
N LEU A 28 -2.12 5.77 14.70
CA LEU A 28 -3.31 4.96 14.45
C LEU A 28 -3.41 3.82 15.46
N TYR A 29 -2.30 3.21 15.80
CA TYR A 29 -2.27 2.16 16.82
C TYR A 29 -2.52 2.73 18.24
N THR A 30 -1.78 3.75 18.63
CA THR A 30 -1.81 4.24 20.02
C THR A 30 -3.05 5.05 20.34
N ALA A 31 -3.51 5.90 19.43
CA ALA A 31 -4.66 6.79 19.66
C ALA A 31 -5.99 6.17 19.25
N PHE A 32 -6.01 5.32 18.23
CA PHE A 32 -7.25 4.74 17.68
C PHE A 32 -7.36 3.23 17.87
N GLY A 33 -6.33 2.56 18.39
CA GLY A 33 -6.34 1.13 18.63
C GLY A 33 -6.34 0.26 17.36
N ILE A 34 -5.91 0.82 16.24
CA ILE A 34 -5.91 0.11 14.96
C ILE A 34 -4.72 -0.85 14.90
N LYS A 35 -5.00 -2.13 14.71
CA LYS A 35 -3.99 -3.19 14.65
C LYS A 35 -3.76 -3.72 13.24
N ARG A 36 -4.68 -3.47 12.30
CA ARG A 36 -4.61 -3.95 10.94
C ARG A 36 -5.04 -2.84 9.99
N ILE A 37 -4.25 -2.62 8.95
CA ILE A 37 -4.50 -1.59 7.94
C ILE A 37 -4.54 -2.24 6.58
N GLY A 38 -5.61 -2.01 5.83
CA GLY A 38 -5.70 -2.36 4.42
C GLY A 38 -5.28 -1.17 3.57
N LEU A 39 -4.19 -1.35 2.82
CA LEU A 39 -3.65 -0.31 1.94
C LEU A 39 -4.10 -0.59 0.50
N LEU A 40 -4.95 0.27 -0.03
CA LEU A 40 -5.58 0.05 -1.34
C LEU A 40 -4.95 0.83 -2.50
N GLY A 41 -4.02 1.68 -2.23
CA GLY A 41 -3.29 2.42 -3.26
C GLY A 41 -3.71 3.90 -3.33
N GLY A 42 -3.38 4.62 -4.40
CA GLY A 42 -2.62 4.12 -5.60
C GLY A 42 -1.14 3.80 -5.41
N GLY A 43 -0.50 3.67 -6.57
CA GLY A 43 0.88 3.20 -6.64
C GLY A 43 1.89 4.02 -5.86
N HIS A 44 1.76 5.33 -5.84
CA HIS A 44 2.67 6.21 -5.10
C HIS A 44 2.50 6.07 -3.58
N ILE A 45 1.28 5.88 -3.11
CA ILE A 45 1.01 5.62 -1.70
C ILE A 45 1.60 4.26 -1.32
N ASN A 46 1.34 3.24 -2.13
CA ASN A 46 1.91 1.90 -1.92
C ASN A 46 3.44 1.94 -1.92
N GLY A 47 4.04 2.68 -2.85
CA GLY A 47 5.48 2.87 -2.94
C GLY A 47 6.07 3.53 -1.70
N GLY A 48 5.38 4.54 -1.15
CA GLY A 48 5.79 5.20 0.08
C GLY A 48 5.80 4.26 1.27
N PHE A 49 4.76 3.43 1.42
CA PHE A 49 4.72 2.41 2.49
C PHE A 49 5.80 1.35 2.31
N LEU A 50 6.06 0.95 1.06
CA LEU A 50 7.13 0.00 0.76
C LEU A 50 8.50 0.56 1.11
N GLU A 51 8.78 1.79 0.73
CA GLU A 51 10.04 2.48 1.05
C GLU A 51 10.23 2.64 2.56
N ALA A 52 9.15 2.89 3.29
CA ALA A 52 9.17 3.00 4.75
C ALA A 52 9.20 1.64 5.45
N ARG A 53 9.18 0.54 4.72
CA ARG A 53 9.18 -0.84 5.25
C ARG A 53 8.00 -1.15 6.15
N LEU A 54 6.83 -0.65 5.77
CA LEU A 54 5.59 -0.81 6.55
C LEU A 54 4.61 -1.81 5.97
N ILE A 55 5.02 -2.60 4.96
CA ILE A 55 4.15 -3.59 4.33
C ILE A 55 4.50 -4.98 4.84
N ASP A 56 3.50 -5.67 5.40
CA ASP A 56 3.64 -7.03 5.91
C ASP A 56 3.19 -8.08 4.89
N GLU A 57 2.09 -7.83 4.22
CA GLU A 57 1.52 -8.72 3.21
C GLU A 57 1.07 -7.97 1.97
N VAL A 58 1.13 -8.66 0.83
CA VAL A 58 0.58 -8.18 -0.43
C VAL A 58 -0.48 -9.17 -0.89
N SER A 59 -1.70 -8.69 -1.07
CA SER A 59 -2.80 -9.46 -1.64
C SER A 59 -3.08 -8.90 -3.03
N LEU A 60 -2.92 -9.74 -4.05
CA LEU A 60 -2.95 -9.31 -5.43
C LEU A 60 -3.99 -10.09 -6.22
N LEU A 61 -4.87 -9.38 -6.91
CA LEU A 61 -5.76 -9.95 -7.91
C LEU A 61 -5.18 -9.66 -9.28
N LEU A 62 -4.80 -10.73 -9.99
CA LEU A 62 -4.29 -10.62 -11.34
C LEU A 62 -5.45 -10.77 -12.32
N ALA A 63 -5.85 -9.66 -12.93
CA ALA A 63 -6.92 -9.64 -13.92
C ALA A 63 -6.39 -10.14 -15.27
N PRO A 64 -7.22 -10.87 -16.06
CA PRO A 64 -6.81 -11.43 -17.34
C PRO A 64 -6.85 -10.39 -18.47
N GLY A 65 -5.98 -9.38 -18.38
CA GLY A 65 -5.93 -8.31 -19.37
C GLY A 65 -4.53 -7.70 -19.47
N ILE A 66 -4.20 -7.19 -20.63
CA ILE A 66 -2.95 -6.51 -20.89
C ILE A 66 -3.26 -5.07 -21.27
N ASP A 67 -2.79 -4.12 -20.47
CA ASP A 67 -3.03 -2.70 -20.76
C ASP A 67 -2.15 -2.22 -21.92
N GLY A 68 -0.86 -2.42 -21.84
CA GLY A 68 0.08 -2.02 -22.89
C GLY A 68 0.25 -0.52 -23.08
N ARG A 69 -0.44 0.32 -22.32
CA ARG A 69 -0.34 1.77 -22.47
C ARG A 69 0.98 2.30 -21.89
N GLU A 70 1.58 3.24 -22.60
CA GLU A 70 2.74 3.95 -22.09
C GLU A 70 2.32 4.87 -20.93
N GLY A 71 3.16 4.98 -19.90
CA GLY A 71 2.91 5.84 -18.76
C GLY A 71 1.87 5.31 -17.76
N ALA A 72 1.42 4.06 -17.91
CA ALA A 72 0.53 3.45 -16.92
C ALA A 72 1.23 3.31 -15.58
N THR A 73 0.47 3.50 -14.50
CA THR A 73 0.99 3.35 -13.14
C THR A 73 1.21 1.89 -12.79
N SER A 74 2.14 1.61 -11.90
CA SER A 74 2.37 0.27 -11.36
C SER A 74 1.75 0.14 -9.97
N LEU A 75 1.82 -1.07 -9.41
CA LEU A 75 1.31 -1.34 -8.07
C LEU A 75 2.09 -0.57 -6.99
N PHE A 76 3.41 -0.41 -7.20
CA PHE A 76 4.29 0.31 -6.29
C PHE A 76 5.15 1.29 -7.11
N ASP A 77 4.85 2.57 -7.01
CA ASP A 77 5.52 3.63 -7.76
C ASP A 77 6.25 4.60 -6.84
N GLY A 78 7.14 5.38 -7.43
CA GLY A 78 7.74 6.54 -6.76
C GLY A 78 8.87 6.23 -5.79
N VAL A 79 9.38 5.00 -5.78
CA VAL A 79 10.60 4.69 -5.02
C VAL A 79 11.78 5.32 -5.73
N SER A 80 12.47 6.25 -5.07
CA SER A 80 13.50 7.09 -5.68
C SER A 80 14.87 6.43 -5.79
N ASN A 81 15.14 5.38 -5.02
CA ASN A 81 16.43 4.71 -5.02
C ASN A 81 16.54 3.71 -6.17
N THR A 82 17.25 4.09 -7.23
CA THR A 82 17.45 3.26 -8.43
C THR A 82 18.35 2.04 -8.18
N ASN A 83 19.12 2.05 -7.10
CA ASN A 83 19.97 0.92 -6.70
C ASN A 83 19.30 -0.01 -5.70
N ARG A 84 18.01 0.16 -5.49
CA ARG A 84 17.26 -0.62 -4.54
C ARG A 84 17.18 -2.09 -4.95
N ILE A 85 17.47 -2.98 -4.00
CA ILE A 85 17.25 -4.41 -4.18
C ILE A 85 15.75 -4.69 -3.98
N PRO A 86 15.12 -5.44 -4.88
CA PRO A 86 13.70 -5.78 -4.71
C PRO A 86 13.43 -6.45 -3.36
N THR A 87 12.31 -6.09 -2.75
CA THR A 87 11.87 -6.71 -1.50
C THR A 87 11.44 -8.15 -1.78
N PRO A 88 12.06 -9.15 -1.14
CA PRO A 88 11.67 -10.54 -1.36
C PRO A 88 10.31 -10.84 -0.76
N LEU A 89 9.54 -11.66 -1.46
CA LEU A 89 8.20 -12.06 -1.04
C LEU A 89 8.15 -13.58 -0.93
N HIS A 90 7.37 -14.06 0.04
CA HIS A 90 7.09 -15.48 0.19
C HIS A 90 5.63 -15.74 -0.14
N LEU A 91 5.39 -16.61 -1.13
CA LEU A 91 4.03 -16.96 -1.56
C LEU A 91 3.33 -17.77 -0.46
N GLN A 92 2.18 -17.29 0.00
CA GLN A 92 1.38 -17.95 1.02
C GLN A 92 0.12 -18.59 0.48
N HIS A 93 -0.46 -18.01 -0.57
CA HIS A 93 -1.71 -18.50 -1.13
C HIS A 93 -1.79 -18.17 -2.62
N ILE A 94 -2.30 -19.12 -3.39
CA ILE A 94 -2.62 -18.94 -4.80
C ILE A 94 -3.97 -19.61 -5.07
N GLU A 95 -4.87 -18.89 -5.72
CA GLU A 95 -6.21 -19.40 -6.00
C GLU A 95 -6.70 -18.89 -7.35
N LYS A 96 -7.20 -19.81 -8.16
CA LYS A 96 -7.89 -19.47 -9.40
C LYS A 96 -9.33 -19.11 -9.03
N LEU A 97 -9.73 -17.88 -9.33
CA LEU A 97 -11.09 -17.39 -9.11
C LEU A 97 -11.90 -17.49 -10.42
N GLN A 98 -13.14 -17.02 -10.38
CA GLN A 98 -14.00 -16.97 -11.56
C GLN A 98 -13.45 -15.97 -12.58
N ASN A 99 -13.84 -16.15 -13.85
CA ASN A 99 -13.48 -15.24 -14.95
C ASN A 99 -11.98 -15.09 -15.18
N ASP A 100 -11.22 -16.16 -14.99
CA ASP A 100 -9.77 -16.23 -15.24
C ASP A 100 -8.93 -15.29 -14.37
N VAL A 101 -9.48 -14.84 -13.27
CA VAL A 101 -8.76 -14.04 -12.28
C VAL A 101 -7.97 -14.95 -11.35
N VAL A 102 -6.74 -14.57 -11.03
CA VAL A 102 -5.89 -15.28 -10.05
C VAL A 102 -5.68 -14.40 -8.82
N TRP A 103 -5.88 -14.98 -7.66
CA TRP A 103 -5.59 -14.31 -6.39
C TRP A 103 -4.30 -14.86 -5.80
N LEU A 104 -3.35 -13.96 -5.52
CA LEU A 104 -2.06 -14.27 -4.93
C LEU A 104 -1.91 -13.52 -3.61
N ARG A 105 -1.42 -14.20 -2.59
CA ARG A 105 -1.08 -13.57 -1.33
C ARG A 105 0.36 -13.88 -0.97
N TYR A 106 1.13 -12.83 -0.72
CA TYR A 106 2.54 -12.90 -0.38
C TYR A 106 2.80 -12.26 0.98
N LYS A 107 3.76 -12.82 1.69
CA LYS A 107 4.30 -12.19 2.90
C LYS A 107 5.61 -11.50 2.54
N CYS A 108 5.81 -10.28 3.03
CA CYS A 108 7.08 -9.57 2.90
C CYS A 108 8.09 -10.14 3.90
N LEU A 109 9.29 -10.39 3.42
CA LEU A 109 10.37 -10.94 4.24
C LEU A 109 11.29 -9.86 4.80
#